data_1f0eee8c8835c1dce1f6410cd74b66e3
#
_entry.id   1f0eee8c8835c1dce1f6410cd74b66e3
#
_cell.length_a   1.000
_cell.length_b   1.000
_cell.length_c   1.000
_cell.angle_alpha   90.00
_cell.angle_beta   90.00
_cell.angle_gamma   90.00
#
_symmetry.space_group_name_H-M   'P 1'
#
loop_
_entity.id
_entity.type
_entity.pdbx_description
1 polymer ?
#
loop_
_entity_poly.entity_id
_entity_poly.type
_entity_poly.pdbx_seq_one_letter_code
_entity_poly.pdbx_strand_id
1 'polypeptide(L)'
;MAIALNVNGKAVSVDADPAMPLLWALREDLALTGTKFGCGIGACGACSVHVNGEITRSCSISLGDVAGKTIATIEGLGGGESQLSKLQQAWIAEQVPQCGYCQSGQIMAAAALLKKTPNPSDEIGRASCRERV
;
A
#
# COMPACT_ATOMS: atom_id res chain seq x y z
N MET A 1 3.75 -15.93 -18.04
CA MET A 1 2.44 -15.41 -18.44
C MET A 1 2.31 -13.95 -18.07
N ALA A 2 1.78 -13.15 -18.98
CA ALA A 2 1.57 -11.73 -18.70
C ALA A 2 0.28 -11.54 -17.89
N ILE A 3 0.38 -10.83 -16.78
CA ILE A 3 -0.74 -10.55 -15.90
C ILE A 3 -1.04 -9.06 -16.00
N ALA A 4 -2.26 -8.72 -16.40
CA ALA A 4 -2.67 -7.33 -16.56
C ALA A 4 -3.15 -6.78 -15.22
N LEU A 5 -2.64 -5.60 -14.86
CA LEU A 5 -2.98 -4.89 -13.64
C LEU A 5 -3.21 -3.42 -13.97
N ASN A 6 -3.96 -2.73 -13.13
CA ASN A 6 -4.02 -1.28 -13.14
C ASN A 6 -3.36 -0.79 -11.85
N VAL A 7 -2.20 -0.17 -11.97
CA VAL A 7 -1.42 0.30 -10.82
C VAL A 7 -1.29 1.82 -10.87
N ASN A 8 -1.82 2.49 -9.87
CA ASN A 8 -1.79 3.94 -9.73
C ASN A 8 -2.36 4.66 -10.97
N GLY A 9 -3.43 4.10 -11.54
CA GLY A 9 -4.10 4.67 -12.70
C GLY A 9 -3.47 4.32 -14.04
N LYS A 10 -2.43 3.48 -14.06
CA LYS A 10 -1.75 3.05 -15.29
C LYS A 10 -1.98 1.57 -15.53
N ALA A 11 -2.36 1.22 -16.76
CA ALA A 11 -2.45 -0.19 -17.16
C ALA A 11 -1.04 -0.73 -17.36
N VAL A 12 -0.70 -1.79 -16.63
CA VAL A 12 0.61 -2.45 -16.70
C VAL A 12 0.44 -3.94 -16.91
N SER A 13 1.46 -4.58 -17.45
CA SER A 13 1.50 -6.01 -17.64
C SER A 13 2.79 -6.54 -17.01
N VAL A 14 2.64 -7.55 -16.16
CA VAL A 14 3.76 -8.17 -15.45
C VAL A 14 3.91 -9.61 -15.95
N ASP A 15 5.09 -9.92 -16.46
CA ASP A 15 5.40 -11.29 -16.89
C ASP A 15 6.04 -12.04 -15.72
N ALA A 16 5.22 -12.68 -14.93
CA ALA A 16 5.65 -13.38 -13.73
C ALA A 16 4.69 -14.51 -13.40
N ASP A 17 5.12 -15.39 -12.47
CA ASP A 17 4.30 -16.49 -11.98
C ASP A 17 3.06 -15.92 -11.26
N PRO A 18 1.84 -16.36 -11.61
CA PRO A 18 0.63 -15.92 -10.91
C PRO A 18 0.63 -16.20 -9.40
N ALA A 19 1.42 -17.16 -8.94
CA ALA A 19 1.57 -17.46 -7.51
C ALA A 19 2.50 -16.50 -6.77
N MET A 20 3.24 -15.65 -7.50
CA MET A 20 4.16 -14.70 -6.88
C MET A 20 3.39 -13.66 -6.05
N PRO A 21 3.84 -13.34 -4.83
CA PRO A 21 3.21 -12.27 -4.06
C PRO A 21 3.26 -10.93 -4.79
N LEU A 22 2.17 -10.17 -4.70
CA LEU A 22 2.04 -8.86 -5.33
C LEU A 22 3.18 -7.92 -4.94
N LEU A 23 3.64 -8.00 -3.69
CA LEU A 23 4.73 -7.16 -3.17
C LEU A 23 5.96 -7.18 -4.07
N TRP A 24 6.37 -8.37 -4.52
CA TRP A 24 7.59 -8.52 -5.32
C TRP A 24 7.41 -7.98 -6.74
N ALA A 25 6.22 -8.12 -7.32
CA ALA A 25 5.93 -7.51 -8.60
C ALA A 25 6.02 -5.98 -8.54
N LEU A 26 5.50 -5.38 -7.45
CA LEU A 26 5.59 -3.94 -7.26
C LEU A 26 7.02 -3.47 -7.12
N ARG A 27 7.84 -4.15 -6.33
CA ARG A 27 9.20 -3.72 -6.03
C ARG A 27 10.19 -4.06 -7.15
N GLU A 28 10.06 -5.25 -7.75
CA GLU A 28 11.05 -5.76 -8.72
C GLU A 28 10.66 -5.43 -10.17
N ASP A 29 9.45 -5.77 -10.57
CA ASP A 29 9.04 -5.60 -11.96
C ASP A 29 8.60 -4.17 -12.28
N LEU A 30 7.95 -3.50 -11.34
CA LEU A 30 7.43 -2.16 -11.53
C LEU A 30 8.27 -1.07 -10.87
N ALA A 31 9.30 -1.45 -10.13
CA ALA A 31 10.25 -0.56 -9.44
C ALA A 31 9.56 0.42 -8.48
N LEU A 32 8.39 0.06 -7.94
CA LEU A 32 7.68 0.85 -6.94
C LEU A 32 8.12 0.41 -5.56
N THR A 33 9.20 0.99 -5.07
CA THR A 33 9.90 0.52 -3.87
C THR A 33 9.39 1.11 -2.55
N GLY A 34 8.38 1.96 -2.60
CA GLY A 34 7.78 2.55 -1.39
C GLY A 34 7.08 1.52 -0.52
N THR A 35 6.48 0.49 -1.11
CA THR A 35 5.87 -0.63 -0.39
C THR A 35 6.96 -1.57 0.09
N LYS A 36 6.97 -1.91 1.38
CA LYS A 36 8.10 -2.58 2.03
C LYS A 36 7.78 -4.00 2.46
N PHE A 37 8.81 -4.85 2.49
CA PHE A 37 8.74 -6.19 3.05
C PHE A 37 9.12 -6.15 4.54
N GLY A 38 8.33 -6.78 5.38
CA GLY A 38 8.61 -6.93 6.80
C GLY A 38 8.49 -8.39 7.23
N CYS A 39 7.28 -8.82 7.61
CA CYS A 39 7.06 -10.17 8.14
C CYS A 39 6.85 -11.25 7.06
N GLY A 40 6.29 -10.91 5.92
CA GLY A 40 5.93 -11.87 4.86
C GLY A 40 4.70 -12.73 5.16
N ILE A 41 4.03 -12.49 6.28
CA ILE A 41 2.87 -13.30 6.72
C ILE A 41 1.60 -12.47 6.94
N GLY A 42 1.58 -11.24 6.44
CA GLY A 42 0.41 -10.37 6.54
C GLY A 42 0.20 -9.72 7.91
N ALA A 43 1.22 -9.73 8.79
CA ALA A 43 1.07 -9.25 10.16
C ALA A 43 1.53 -7.79 10.34
N CYS A 44 2.70 -7.41 9.82
CA CYS A 44 3.31 -6.11 10.16
C CYS A 44 2.69 -4.92 9.43
N GLY A 45 2.12 -5.12 8.26
CA GLY A 45 1.49 -4.06 7.49
C GLY A 45 2.41 -3.17 6.66
N ALA A 46 3.74 -3.40 6.69
CA ALA A 46 4.69 -2.59 5.91
C ALA A 46 4.45 -2.70 4.40
N CYS A 47 3.84 -3.79 3.95
CA CYS A 47 3.52 -4.06 2.55
C CYS A 47 2.11 -3.62 2.13
N SER A 48 1.39 -2.89 2.97
CA SER A 48 -0.01 -2.54 2.72
C SER A 48 -0.18 -1.69 1.47
N VAL A 49 -1.15 -2.08 0.64
CA VAL A 49 -1.58 -1.36 -0.55
C VAL A 49 -3.11 -1.37 -0.59
N HIS A 50 -3.70 -0.60 -1.52
CA HIS A 50 -5.15 -0.66 -1.74
C HIS A 50 -5.41 -1.49 -2.99
N VAL A 51 -6.28 -2.49 -2.88
CA VAL A 51 -6.77 -3.30 -4.00
C VAL A 51 -8.26 -3.03 -4.13
N ASN A 52 -8.67 -2.42 -5.24
CA ASN A 52 -10.05 -1.94 -5.45
C ASN A 52 -10.54 -1.08 -4.29
N GLY A 53 -9.66 -0.25 -3.73
CA GLY A 53 -9.98 0.66 -2.63
C GLY A 53 -9.91 0.04 -1.24
N GLU A 54 -9.61 -1.24 -1.09
CA GLU A 54 -9.52 -1.90 0.20
C GLU A 54 -8.07 -2.14 0.60
N ILE A 55 -7.75 -1.91 1.88
CA ILE A 55 -6.43 -2.16 2.42
C ILE A 55 -6.09 -3.66 2.36
N THR A 56 -4.95 -3.98 1.80
CA THR A 56 -4.54 -5.37 1.57
C THR A 56 -3.04 -5.51 1.82
N ARG A 57 -2.63 -6.64 2.40
CA ARG A 57 -1.22 -6.98 2.61
C ARG A 57 -0.65 -7.60 1.33
N SER A 58 0.20 -6.86 0.62
CA SER A 58 0.73 -7.31 -0.68
C SER A 58 1.69 -8.51 -0.57
N CYS A 59 2.26 -8.75 0.60
CA CYS A 59 3.12 -9.92 0.82
C CYS A 59 2.34 -11.23 0.88
N SER A 60 1.03 -11.17 1.10
CA SER A 60 0.17 -12.34 1.35
C SER A 60 -0.91 -12.55 0.28
N ILE A 61 -0.90 -11.77 -0.79
CA ILE A 61 -1.83 -11.94 -1.90
C ILE A 61 -1.03 -12.19 -3.19
N SER A 62 -1.49 -13.13 -4.00
CA SER A 62 -0.79 -13.49 -5.24
C SER A 62 -1.16 -12.55 -6.40
N LEU A 63 -0.29 -12.48 -7.40
CA LEU A 63 -0.57 -11.75 -8.64
C LEU A 63 -1.85 -12.24 -9.31
N GLY A 64 -2.06 -13.56 -9.31
CA GLY A 64 -3.25 -14.14 -9.92
C GLY A 64 -4.54 -13.66 -9.27
N ASP A 65 -4.51 -13.46 -7.96
CA ASP A 65 -5.68 -13.01 -7.21
C ASP A 65 -6.03 -11.54 -7.47
N VAL A 66 -5.08 -10.74 -7.93
CA VAL A 66 -5.31 -9.31 -8.21
C VAL A 66 -5.35 -9.00 -9.71
N ALA A 67 -5.29 -10.01 -10.56
CA ALA A 67 -5.32 -9.82 -12.01
C ALA A 67 -6.58 -9.04 -12.41
N GLY A 68 -6.40 -7.99 -13.20
CA GLY A 68 -7.49 -7.13 -13.66
C GLY A 68 -8.02 -6.15 -12.62
N LYS A 69 -7.47 -6.14 -11.40
CA LYS A 69 -7.92 -5.23 -10.34
C LYS A 69 -7.11 -3.95 -10.32
N THR A 70 -7.67 -2.93 -9.67
CA THR A 70 -7.03 -1.63 -9.51
C THR A 70 -6.22 -1.62 -8.21
N ILE A 71 -4.93 -1.30 -8.33
CA ILE A 71 -4.01 -1.28 -7.20
C ILE A 71 -3.50 0.14 -7.01
N ALA A 72 -3.54 0.62 -5.77
CA ALA A 72 -2.95 1.90 -5.39
C ALA A 72 -1.83 1.66 -4.37
N THR A 73 -0.65 2.20 -4.66
CA THR A 73 0.50 2.16 -3.76
C THR A 73 0.75 3.53 -3.17
N ILE A 74 1.73 3.63 -2.26
CA ILE A 74 2.09 4.91 -1.64
C ILE A 74 2.53 5.94 -2.69
N GLU A 75 3.15 5.52 -3.76
CA GLU A 75 3.61 6.41 -4.83
C GLU A 75 2.46 7.09 -5.58
N GLY A 76 1.28 6.47 -5.62
CA GLY A 76 0.13 7.01 -6.31
C GLY A 76 -0.95 7.57 -5.41
N LEU A 77 -0.73 7.62 -4.10
CA LEU A 77 -1.76 8.00 -3.14
C LEU A 77 -2.28 9.42 -3.33
N GLY A 78 -1.44 10.35 -3.79
CA GLY A 78 -1.82 11.74 -4.01
C GLY A 78 -2.44 12.02 -5.38
N GLY A 79 -2.69 11.00 -6.20
CA GLY A 79 -3.28 11.14 -7.53
C GLY A 79 -2.27 11.29 -8.67
N GLY A 80 -0.97 11.33 -8.36
CA GLY A 80 0.10 11.44 -9.37
C GLY A 80 1.46 11.33 -8.73
N GLU A 81 2.46 11.04 -9.54
CA GLU A 81 3.83 10.78 -9.05
C GLU A 81 4.44 11.96 -8.29
N SER A 82 4.07 13.18 -8.66
CA SER A 82 4.63 14.39 -8.03
C SER A 82 3.68 15.04 -7.05
N GLN A 83 2.51 14.46 -6.80
CA GLN A 83 1.50 15.01 -5.89
C GLN A 83 1.41 14.18 -4.63
N LEU A 84 1.42 14.88 -3.50
CA LEU A 84 1.26 14.24 -2.20
C LEU A 84 -0.17 14.40 -1.72
N SER A 85 -0.74 13.35 -1.12
CA SER A 85 -2.04 13.44 -0.47
C SER A 85 -1.96 14.35 0.76
N LYS A 86 -3.13 14.80 1.25
CA LYS A 86 -3.19 15.59 2.48
C LYS A 86 -2.55 14.86 3.66
N LEU A 87 -2.74 13.54 3.70
CA LEU A 87 -2.18 12.69 4.76
C LEU A 87 -0.65 12.66 4.67
N GLN A 88 -0.10 12.51 3.47
CA GLN A 88 1.36 12.54 3.28
C GLN A 88 1.94 13.90 3.64
N GLN A 89 1.26 14.99 3.28
CA GLN A 89 1.69 16.35 3.65
C GLN A 89 1.68 16.54 5.15
N ALA A 90 0.66 16.04 5.86
CA ALA A 90 0.60 16.09 7.31
C ALA A 90 1.74 15.32 7.95
N TRP A 91 2.07 14.15 7.39
CA TRP A 91 3.19 13.33 7.85
C TRP A 91 4.52 14.08 7.79
N ILE A 92 4.74 14.78 6.70
CA ILE A 92 5.94 15.61 6.52
C ILE A 92 5.93 16.78 7.48
N ALA A 93 4.81 17.49 7.59
CA ALA A 93 4.69 18.68 8.45
C ALA A 93 4.95 18.36 9.92
N GLU A 94 4.50 17.21 10.39
CA GLU A 94 4.66 16.78 11.78
C GLU A 94 5.97 16.01 12.02
N GLN A 95 6.76 15.77 10.98
CA GLN A 95 8.03 15.03 11.06
C GLN A 95 7.89 13.70 11.79
N VAL A 96 6.84 12.94 11.44
CA VAL A 96 6.44 11.71 12.12
C VAL A 96 7.50 10.61 12.08
N PRO A 97 8.15 10.33 10.91
CA PRO A 97 8.98 9.14 10.82
C PRO A 97 10.30 9.24 11.59
N GLN A 98 10.71 8.11 12.14
CA GLN A 98 12.06 7.92 12.64
C GLN A 98 12.90 7.29 11.52
N CYS A 99 12.91 5.95 11.39
CA CYS A 99 13.62 5.30 10.27
C CYS A 99 12.79 5.30 8.97
N GLY A 100 11.48 5.44 9.08
CA GLY A 100 10.58 5.54 7.93
C GLY A 100 10.16 4.23 7.30
N TYR A 101 10.68 3.10 7.74
CA TYR A 101 10.45 1.81 7.07
C TYR A 101 8.98 1.38 7.11
N CYS A 102 8.30 1.60 8.23
CA CYS A 102 6.88 1.22 8.39
C CYS A 102 5.90 2.26 7.86
N GLN A 103 6.38 3.44 7.47
CA GLN A 103 5.51 4.60 7.25
C GLN A 103 4.65 4.49 6.00
N SER A 104 5.17 3.91 4.92
CA SER A 104 4.35 3.73 3.71
C SER A 104 3.11 2.89 4.01
N GLY A 105 3.28 1.76 4.71
CA GLY A 105 2.17 0.91 5.10
C GLY A 105 1.21 1.59 6.08
N GLN A 106 1.75 2.37 7.04
CA GLN A 106 0.91 3.13 7.97
C GLN A 106 0.07 4.18 7.28
N ILE A 107 0.66 4.92 6.35
CA ILE A 107 -0.06 5.95 5.59
C ILE A 107 -1.16 5.30 4.76
N MET A 108 -0.88 4.17 4.11
CA MET A 108 -1.90 3.45 3.36
C MET A 108 -3.05 2.97 4.24
N ALA A 109 -2.73 2.46 5.43
CA ALA A 109 -3.75 2.03 6.41
C ALA A 109 -4.57 3.22 6.91
N ALA A 110 -3.92 4.32 7.23
CA ALA A 110 -4.60 5.54 7.67
C ALA A 110 -5.50 6.11 6.57
N ALA A 111 -5.04 6.10 5.31
CA ALA A 111 -5.83 6.57 4.18
C ALA A 111 -7.11 5.72 4.01
N ALA A 112 -7.00 4.39 4.14
CA ALA A 112 -8.15 3.50 4.08
C ALA A 112 -9.12 3.76 5.23
N LEU A 113 -8.62 3.97 6.44
CA LEU A 113 -9.43 4.29 7.62
C LEU A 113 -10.20 5.59 7.42
N LEU A 114 -9.53 6.65 7.00
CA LEU A 114 -10.14 7.96 6.81
C LEU A 114 -11.19 7.95 5.70
N LYS A 115 -11.02 7.10 4.71
CA LYS A 115 -12.01 6.94 3.65
C LYS A 115 -13.31 6.32 4.16
N LYS A 116 -13.21 5.37 5.10
CA LYS A 116 -14.38 4.70 5.70
C LYS A 116 -14.95 5.49 6.87
N THR A 117 -14.09 6.12 7.67
CA THR A 117 -14.46 6.85 8.88
C THR A 117 -13.73 8.19 8.89
N PRO A 118 -14.31 9.27 8.31
CA PRO A 118 -13.60 10.55 8.17
C PRO A 118 -13.16 11.19 9.48
N ASN A 119 -13.85 10.92 10.58
CA ASN A 119 -13.51 11.45 11.91
C ASN A 119 -13.41 10.29 12.91
N PRO A 120 -12.37 9.44 12.81
CA PRO A 120 -12.24 8.31 13.74
C PRO A 120 -11.89 8.80 15.13
N SER A 121 -12.33 8.03 16.14
CA SER A 121 -11.91 8.26 17.52
C SER A 121 -10.42 7.89 17.66
N ASP A 122 -9.78 8.38 18.72
CA ASP A 122 -8.38 8.00 19.01
C ASP A 122 -8.24 6.49 19.17
N GLU A 123 -9.23 5.84 19.75
CA GLU A 123 -9.23 4.39 19.94
C GLU A 123 -9.22 3.65 18.61
N ILE A 124 -10.07 4.06 17.67
CA ILE A 124 -10.12 3.45 16.32
C ILE A 124 -8.82 3.71 15.58
N GLY A 125 -8.28 4.91 15.67
CA GLY A 125 -7.01 5.26 15.04
C GLY A 125 -5.86 4.43 15.57
N ARG A 126 -5.79 4.23 16.88
CA ARG A 126 -4.76 3.38 17.51
C ARG A 126 -4.89 1.93 17.08
N ALA A 127 -6.12 1.40 17.03
CA ALA A 127 -6.35 0.02 16.61
C ALA A 127 -5.86 -0.22 15.18
N SER A 128 -6.08 0.74 14.29
CA SER A 128 -5.61 0.67 12.90
C SER A 128 -4.09 0.61 12.79
N CYS A 129 -3.36 1.21 13.73
CA CYS A 129 -1.90 1.30 13.70
C CYS A 129 -1.20 0.22 14.54
N ARG A 130 -1.91 -0.46 15.42
CA ARG A 130 -1.31 -1.34 16.44
C ARG A 130 -0.83 -2.69 15.93
N GLU A 131 -1.26 -3.10 14.78
CA GLU A 131 -0.98 -4.44 14.27
C GLU A 131 0.48 -4.64 13.86
N ARG A 132 1.32 -3.65 14.09
CA ARG A 132 2.71 -3.65 13.68
C ARG A 132 3.68 -3.75 14.85
N VAL A 133 3.19 -4.09 15.98
CA VAL A 133 4.02 -4.28 17.14
C VAL A 133 4.85 -5.54 17.00
#